data_4e3db8e3a70d2ac697ee7a189c793bd9
#
_entry.id   4e3db8e3a70d2ac697ee7a189c793bd9
#
_cell.length_a   1.000
_cell.length_b   1.000
_cell.length_c   1.000
_cell.angle_alpha   90.00
_cell.angle_beta   90.00
_cell.angle_gamma   90.00
#
_symmetry.space_group_name_H-M   'P 1'
#
loop_
_entity.id
_entity.type
_entity.pdbx_description
1 polymer ?
#
loop_
_entity_poly.entity_id
_entity_poly.type
_entity_poly.pdbx_seq_one_letter_code
_entity_poly.pdbx_strand_id
1 'polypeptide(L)'
;MRKTLDIDLSPEEYFTPAMMLQAVARKAGLQSGDVKHVEVLRRSLDSRRGIRYHTTVEVYCNEDYTPRDFRGHYQDCHTKAAVIIVGAGPAGLFAALRALEVGLKPIIIERGQPVEQRRLDIAQLGRTRQVNPESNWCFGEGGAGTYSDGKLYTRSTKRGNIDYVLQRFIEHGADPAIAIDAHAHIGTDKLSGIIANMRRTIEDHGGEYHFSTCVSDLIVEREGAQLTVKGVRDTAGNTYSGNAVILATGHSARDIYRLFANKGWMMEAKPFALGVRVEHPQSLINEIQYHRSPAMRFLPPAAYSLTTQVEGHGVFSFCMCPGGVIVPAATAEGQQVVNGMSNSKRNSPYANSGIAVTVGLEDVPQYANEGALALLRFQQEVEQAVYQAAGNTISAPIQRLTDFCQSRPSQSNNKSNYLGPTVNCPIHQLLPPFVVRCLQQGLQLFDRKMHGFYTAQASVLAVESRTSSPVRIPRDETMQHPQLRRLYPCGEGAGYAGGIVSSALDGINAINALQPLIPLPNHGL
;
A
#
# COMPACT_ATOMS: atom_id res chain seq x y z
N MET A 1 -19.09 27.59 24.18
CA MET A 1 -18.36 26.61 25.04
C MET A 1 -18.17 25.34 24.25
N ARG A 2 -16.91 24.88 24.13
CA ARG A 2 -16.57 23.61 23.49
C ARG A 2 -16.22 22.58 24.55
N LYS A 3 -16.62 21.33 24.35
CA LYS A 3 -16.30 20.22 25.23
C LYS A 3 -15.95 18.97 24.42
N THR A 4 -14.77 18.45 24.63
CA THR A 4 -14.36 17.16 24.03
C THR A 4 -14.67 16.04 25.01
N LEU A 5 -15.23 14.93 24.51
CA LEU A 5 -15.54 13.75 25.33
C LEU A 5 -15.44 12.45 24.51
N ASP A 6 -15.13 11.36 25.23
CA ASP A 6 -15.17 10.03 24.68
C ASP A 6 -16.51 9.36 25.04
N ILE A 7 -17.13 8.73 24.06
CA ILE A 7 -18.41 8.07 24.19
C ILE A 7 -18.47 6.76 23.41
N ASP A 8 -19.06 5.74 24.02
CA ASP A 8 -19.37 4.46 23.39
C ASP A 8 -20.80 4.49 22.89
N LEU A 9 -20.97 4.33 21.59
CA LEU A 9 -22.27 4.33 20.91
C LEU A 9 -22.55 2.94 20.32
N SER A 10 -23.81 2.49 20.43
CA SER A 10 -24.25 1.37 19.59
C SER A 10 -24.22 1.78 18.10
N PRO A 11 -24.17 0.83 17.15
CA PRO A 11 -24.24 1.16 15.73
C PRO A 11 -25.48 1.99 15.36
N GLU A 12 -26.62 1.68 15.98
CA GLU A 12 -27.86 2.41 15.75
C GLU A 12 -27.79 3.87 16.26
N GLU A 13 -27.26 4.08 17.47
CA GLU A 13 -27.02 5.43 18.01
C GLU A 13 -26.04 6.21 17.14
N TYR A 14 -24.98 5.58 16.66
CA TYR A 14 -23.98 6.25 15.85
C TYR A 14 -24.52 6.71 14.48
N PHE A 15 -25.29 5.87 13.79
CA PHE A 15 -25.80 6.18 12.44
C PHE A 15 -27.15 6.91 12.44
N THR A 16 -27.75 7.16 13.60
CA THR A 16 -28.99 7.92 13.72
C THR A 16 -28.72 9.29 14.37
N PRO A 17 -28.68 10.39 13.58
CA PRO A 17 -28.25 11.72 14.09
C PRO A 17 -28.95 12.16 15.37
N ALA A 18 -30.28 11.95 15.46
CA ALA A 18 -31.04 12.32 16.64
C ALA A 18 -30.65 11.49 17.89
N MET A 19 -30.39 10.19 17.73
CA MET A 19 -29.95 9.33 18.83
C MET A 19 -28.53 9.66 19.27
N MET A 20 -27.64 9.94 18.32
CA MET A 20 -26.27 10.38 18.59
C MET A 20 -26.28 11.68 19.39
N LEU A 21 -27.06 12.70 18.96
CA LEU A 21 -27.18 13.97 19.65
C LEU A 21 -27.69 13.77 21.10
N GLN A 22 -28.71 12.95 21.31
CA GLN A 22 -29.23 12.65 22.63
C GLN A 22 -28.21 11.94 23.54
N ALA A 23 -27.49 10.94 22.99
CA ALA A 23 -26.47 10.23 23.74
C ALA A 23 -25.30 11.14 24.14
N VAL A 24 -24.85 12.00 23.23
CA VAL A 24 -23.77 12.98 23.45
C VAL A 24 -24.21 14.03 24.46
N ALA A 25 -25.40 14.63 24.33
CA ALA A 25 -25.93 15.62 25.25
C ALA A 25 -26.02 15.05 26.68
N ARG A 26 -26.61 13.86 26.85
CA ARG A 26 -26.68 13.16 28.13
C ARG A 26 -25.29 12.93 28.73
N LYS A 27 -24.32 12.46 27.95
CA LYS A 27 -22.93 12.23 28.41
C LYS A 27 -22.22 13.53 28.79
N ALA A 28 -22.52 14.63 28.08
CA ALA A 28 -22.00 15.95 28.36
C ALA A 28 -22.62 16.64 29.60
N GLY A 29 -23.77 16.15 30.09
CA GLY A 29 -24.57 16.79 31.12
C GLY A 29 -25.34 18.03 30.61
N LEU A 30 -25.79 17.99 29.35
CA LEU A 30 -26.48 19.07 28.63
C LEU A 30 -27.88 18.62 28.20
N GLN A 31 -28.76 19.58 27.95
CA GLN A 31 -29.99 19.31 27.20
C GLN A 31 -29.69 19.27 25.71
N SER A 32 -30.43 18.44 24.97
CA SER A 32 -30.20 18.30 23.51
C SER A 32 -30.39 19.61 22.76
N GLY A 33 -31.25 20.53 23.27
CA GLY A 33 -31.47 21.88 22.70
C GLY A 33 -30.29 22.85 22.86
N ASP A 34 -29.39 22.59 23.81
CA ASP A 34 -28.20 23.41 24.03
C ASP A 34 -27.03 23.05 23.10
N VAL A 35 -27.10 21.91 22.41
CA VAL A 35 -26.06 21.43 21.51
C VAL A 35 -26.36 21.88 20.08
N LYS A 36 -25.54 22.79 19.57
CA LYS A 36 -25.65 23.30 18.19
C LYS A 36 -25.04 22.33 17.16
N HIS A 37 -23.90 21.73 17.50
CA HIS A 37 -23.20 20.81 16.61
C HIS A 37 -22.40 19.76 17.39
N VAL A 38 -22.28 18.57 16.83
CA VAL A 38 -21.41 17.50 17.32
C VAL A 38 -20.44 17.11 16.20
N GLU A 39 -19.18 17.40 16.40
CA GLU A 39 -18.10 17.01 15.49
C GLU A 39 -17.46 15.72 15.96
N VAL A 40 -17.42 14.71 15.09
CA VAL A 40 -16.70 13.47 15.39
C VAL A 40 -15.21 13.68 15.08
N LEU A 41 -14.36 13.58 16.09
CA LEU A 41 -12.92 13.73 15.94
C LEU A 41 -12.22 12.41 15.65
N ARG A 42 -12.75 11.31 16.21
CA ARG A 42 -12.20 9.96 16.03
C ARG A 42 -13.30 8.92 16.24
N ARG A 43 -13.25 7.83 15.47
CA ARG A 43 -14.08 6.64 15.71
C ARG A 43 -13.31 5.36 15.48
N SER A 44 -13.65 4.33 16.25
CA SER A 44 -13.19 2.97 16.03
C SER A 44 -14.31 1.99 16.34
N LEU A 45 -14.41 0.93 15.55
CA LEU A 45 -15.38 -0.14 15.76
C LEU A 45 -14.75 -1.25 16.63
N ASP A 46 -15.38 -1.58 17.75
CA ASP A 46 -15.06 -2.76 18.56
C ASP A 46 -16.19 -3.79 18.49
N SER A 47 -15.85 -5.00 18.07
CA SER A 47 -16.79 -6.13 18.01
C SER A 47 -16.46 -7.29 18.96
N ARG A 48 -15.47 -7.15 19.84
CA ARG A 48 -14.95 -8.26 20.67
C ARG A 48 -15.90 -8.71 21.79
N ARG A 49 -16.60 -7.78 22.46
CA ARG A 49 -17.51 -8.04 23.59
C ARG A 49 -18.90 -7.45 23.41
N GLY A 50 -19.29 -7.23 22.20
CA GLY A 50 -20.47 -6.49 21.80
C GLY A 50 -20.07 -5.39 20.83
N ILE A 51 -20.95 -5.07 19.88
CA ILE A 51 -20.60 -4.17 18.81
C ILE A 51 -20.83 -2.74 19.27
N ARG A 52 -19.76 -1.92 19.32
CA ARG A 52 -19.79 -0.52 19.71
C ARG A 52 -18.82 0.31 18.88
N TYR A 53 -19.19 1.56 18.67
CA TYR A 53 -18.31 2.60 18.18
C TYR A 53 -17.72 3.37 19.37
N HIS A 54 -16.42 3.25 19.60
CA HIS A 54 -15.67 4.14 20.49
C HIS A 54 -15.41 5.42 19.74
N THR A 55 -15.96 6.52 20.24
CA THR A 55 -15.99 7.79 19.51
C THR A 55 -15.50 8.91 20.39
N THR A 56 -14.57 9.73 19.89
CA THR A 56 -14.21 11.01 20.48
C THR A 56 -14.97 12.09 19.73
N VAL A 57 -15.74 12.91 20.44
CA VAL A 57 -16.53 13.98 19.85
C VAL A 57 -16.20 15.33 20.48
N GLU A 58 -16.31 16.40 19.70
CA GLU A 58 -16.31 17.78 20.16
C GLU A 58 -17.73 18.34 20.08
N VAL A 59 -18.23 18.84 21.19
CA VAL A 59 -19.59 19.35 21.34
C VAL A 59 -19.55 20.87 21.35
N TYR A 60 -20.33 21.52 20.47
CA TYR A 60 -20.45 22.95 20.33
C TYR A 60 -21.76 23.42 20.98
N CYS A 61 -21.63 24.20 22.05
CA CYS A 61 -22.75 24.82 22.74
C CYS A 61 -22.65 26.35 22.59
N ASN A 62 -23.66 26.98 22.01
CA ASN A 62 -23.69 28.43 21.81
C ASN A 62 -22.56 29.02 20.95
N GLU A 63 -21.83 28.18 20.22
CA GLU A 63 -20.81 28.58 19.25
C GLU A 63 -21.12 27.94 17.90
N ASP A 64 -20.84 28.68 16.84
CA ASP A 64 -21.00 28.14 15.49
C ASP A 64 -19.80 27.23 15.13
N TYR A 65 -20.10 26.11 14.46
CA TYR A 65 -19.10 25.22 13.96
C TYR A 65 -18.46 25.79 12.68
N THR A 66 -17.14 25.78 12.63
CA THR A 66 -16.39 26.10 11.41
C THR A 66 -15.71 24.83 10.92
N PRO A 67 -16.02 24.37 9.70
CA PRO A 67 -15.37 23.19 9.11
C PRO A 67 -13.85 23.36 9.06
N ARG A 68 -13.12 22.25 9.22
CA ARG A 68 -11.66 22.26 9.11
C ARG A 68 -11.25 22.58 7.67
N ASP A 69 -10.23 23.43 7.54
CA ASP A 69 -9.56 23.68 6.27
C ASP A 69 -8.44 22.66 6.10
N PHE A 70 -8.46 21.93 4.98
CA PHE A 70 -7.46 20.90 4.66
C PHE A 70 -6.48 21.35 3.56
N ARG A 71 -6.59 22.60 3.07
CA ARG A 71 -5.75 23.09 1.97
C ARG A 71 -4.28 23.18 2.36
N GLY A 72 -3.40 22.78 1.42
CA GLY A 72 -1.98 22.99 1.51
C GLY A 72 -1.57 24.39 1.06
N HIS A 73 -0.34 24.75 1.37
CA HIS A 73 0.27 26.00 0.90
C HIS A 73 1.44 25.64 -0.03
N TYR A 74 1.21 25.74 -1.32
CA TYR A 74 2.21 25.44 -2.35
C TYR A 74 2.80 26.73 -2.93
N GLN A 75 4.11 26.74 -3.13
CA GLN A 75 4.81 27.86 -3.76
C GLN A 75 4.82 27.69 -5.28
N ASP A 76 4.88 28.79 -6.00
CA ASP A 76 5.21 28.77 -7.43
C ASP A 76 6.68 28.38 -7.61
N CYS A 77 6.92 27.23 -8.23
CA CYS A 77 8.22 26.60 -8.36
C CYS A 77 8.75 26.52 -9.82
N HIS A 78 8.12 27.23 -10.78
CA HIS A 78 8.52 27.17 -12.19
C HIS A 78 10.00 27.46 -12.42
N THR A 79 10.59 28.37 -11.66
CA THR A 79 11.99 28.81 -11.80
C THR A 79 12.88 28.41 -10.62
N LYS A 80 12.38 27.53 -9.75
CA LYS A 80 13.11 27.10 -8.54
C LYS A 80 14.08 25.96 -8.83
N ALA A 81 14.94 25.68 -7.81
CA ALA A 81 15.87 24.55 -7.85
C ALA A 81 15.13 23.22 -8.03
N ALA A 82 15.57 22.42 -9.00
CA ALA A 82 14.90 21.18 -9.35
C ALA A 82 15.37 20.00 -8.47
N VAL A 83 14.40 19.13 -8.12
CA VAL A 83 14.63 17.81 -7.53
C VAL A 83 14.02 16.74 -8.43
N ILE A 84 14.81 15.74 -8.80
CA ILE A 84 14.35 14.61 -9.62
C ILE A 84 13.69 13.58 -8.71
N ILE A 85 12.50 13.14 -9.08
CA ILE A 85 11.74 12.13 -8.35
C ILE A 85 11.47 10.96 -9.31
N VAL A 86 12.08 9.82 -9.05
CA VAL A 86 11.92 8.62 -9.88
C VAL A 86 10.82 7.75 -9.30
N GLY A 87 9.66 7.73 -9.97
CA GLY A 87 8.46 7.00 -9.61
C GLY A 87 7.35 7.91 -9.06
N ALA A 88 6.15 7.79 -9.63
CA ALA A 88 4.94 8.53 -9.26
C ALA A 88 4.02 7.73 -8.31
N GLY A 89 4.58 6.83 -7.49
CA GLY A 89 3.86 6.15 -6.40
C GLY A 89 3.65 7.06 -5.17
N PRO A 90 3.08 6.55 -4.06
CA PRO A 90 2.79 7.39 -2.89
C PRO A 90 4.02 8.13 -2.35
N ALA A 91 5.19 7.51 -2.35
CA ALA A 91 6.42 8.18 -1.91
C ALA A 91 6.78 9.36 -2.83
N GLY A 92 6.73 9.16 -4.15
CA GLY A 92 7.06 10.22 -5.12
C GLY A 92 6.03 11.35 -5.13
N LEU A 93 4.74 11.04 -5.10
CA LEU A 93 3.67 12.05 -5.08
C LEU A 93 3.75 12.95 -3.84
N PHE A 94 3.95 12.37 -2.66
CA PHE A 94 4.07 13.15 -1.42
C PHE A 94 5.41 13.87 -1.30
N ALA A 95 6.48 13.31 -1.87
CA ALA A 95 7.74 14.05 -2.05
C ALA A 95 7.53 15.28 -2.94
N ALA A 96 6.78 15.14 -4.05
CA ALA A 96 6.51 16.26 -4.96
C ALA A 96 5.66 17.37 -4.30
N LEU A 97 4.57 17.02 -3.64
CA LEU A 97 3.78 18.02 -2.89
C LEU A 97 4.62 18.73 -1.83
N ARG A 98 5.44 17.96 -1.08
CA ARG A 98 6.32 18.55 -0.09
C ARG A 98 7.41 19.43 -0.70
N ALA A 99 7.95 19.08 -1.86
CA ALA A 99 8.90 19.90 -2.61
C ALA A 99 8.31 21.28 -2.94
N LEU A 100 7.06 21.33 -3.42
CA LEU A 100 6.36 22.60 -3.68
C LEU A 100 6.19 23.45 -2.43
N GLU A 101 5.83 22.83 -1.29
CA GLU A 101 5.68 23.57 -0.02
C GLU A 101 6.98 24.23 0.45
N VAL A 102 8.12 23.60 0.15
CA VAL A 102 9.44 24.12 0.54
C VAL A 102 10.15 24.91 -0.56
N GLY A 103 9.46 25.19 -1.67
CA GLY A 103 9.99 26.01 -2.78
C GLY A 103 11.01 25.29 -3.66
N LEU A 104 10.85 23.98 -3.86
CA LEU A 104 11.63 23.19 -4.82
C LEU A 104 10.75 22.75 -5.99
N LYS A 105 11.31 22.73 -7.20
CA LYS A 105 10.64 22.25 -8.42
C LYS A 105 10.75 20.73 -8.50
N PRO A 106 9.67 19.94 -8.33
CA PRO A 106 9.70 18.52 -8.55
C PRO A 106 9.64 18.19 -10.04
N ILE A 107 10.55 17.33 -10.51
CA ILE A 107 10.53 16.71 -11.84
C ILE A 107 10.32 15.22 -11.65
N ILE A 108 9.12 14.74 -11.94
CA ILE A 108 8.69 13.38 -11.70
C ILE A 108 8.86 12.56 -12.97
N ILE A 109 9.58 11.43 -12.86
CA ILE A 109 9.82 10.50 -13.95
C ILE A 109 9.13 9.18 -13.61
N GLU A 110 8.11 8.85 -14.41
CA GLU A 110 7.30 7.64 -14.22
C GLU A 110 7.37 6.75 -15.46
N ARG A 111 7.72 5.48 -15.26
CA ARG A 111 7.84 4.51 -16.35
C ARG A 111 6.52 4.20 -17.03
N GLY A 112 5.44 4.18 -16.26
CA GLY A 112 4.11 3.87 -16.76
C GLY A 112 3.31 5.08 -17.18
N GLN A 113 2.02 4.88 -17.35
CA GLN A 113 1.08 5.84 -17.89
C GLN A 113 0.40 6.67 -16.79
N PRO A 114 -0.16 7.85 -17.10
CA PRO A 114 -1.08 8.55 -16.22
C PRO A 114 -2.31 7.69 -15.90
N VAL A 115 -2.97 7.94 -14.77
CA VAL A 115 -4.06 7.06 -14.24
C VAL A 115 -5.17 6.81 -15.24
N GLU A 116 -5.48 7.76 -16.11
CA GLU A 116 -6.52 7.65 -17.13
C GLU A 116 -6.16 6.58 -18.17
N GLN A 117 -4.93 6.63 -18.72
CA GLN A 117 -4.44 5.67 -19.70
C GLN A 117 -4.12 4.32 -19.06
N ARG A 118 -3.54 4.33 -17.85
CA ARG A 118 -3.22 3.12 -17.11
C ARG A 118 -4.45 2.22 -16.88
N ARG A 119 -5.64 2.83 -16.68
CA ARG A 119 -6.89 2.07 -16.59
C ARG A 119 -7.21 1.31 -17.87
N LEU A 120 -6.88 1.87 -19.04
CA LEU A 120 -7.05 1.20 -20.33
C LEU A 120 -6.05 0.07 -20.51
N ASP A 121 -4.80 0.26 -20.10
CA ASP A 121 -3.75 -0.76 -20.15
C ASP A 121 -4.11 -1.99 -19.29
N ILE A 122 -4.67 -1.75 -18.10
CA ILE A 122 -5.16 -2.81 -17.22
C ILE A 122 -6.38 -3.53 -17.83
N ALA A 123 -7.28 -2.81 -18.46
CA ALA A 123 -8.42 -3.43 -19.17
C ALA A 123 -7.92 -4.28 -20.35
N GLN A 124 -6.87 -3.83 -21.04
CA GLN A 124 -6.24 -4.58 -22.13
C GLN A 124 -5.57 -5.86 -21.59
N LEU A 125 -4.83 -5.79 -20.47
CA LEU A 125 -4.27 -6.98 -19.81
C LEU A 125 -5.36 -8.04 -19.54
N GLY A 126 -6.53 -7.63 -19.07
CA GLY A 126 -7.66 -8.54 -18.85
C GLY A 126 -8.15 -9.23 -20.11
N ARG A 127 -8.07 -8.57 -21.29
CA ARG A 127 -8.50 -9.09 -22.59
C ARG A 127 -7.44 -9.94 -23.27
N THR A 128 -6.20 -9.43 -23.33
CA THR A 128 -5.10 -10.06 -24.08
C THR A 128 -4.34 -11.07 -23.24
N ARG A 129 -4.40 -10.99 -21.92
CA ARG A 129 -3.62 -11.77 -20.96
C ARG A 129 -2.11 -11.56 -21.09
N GLN A 130 -1.70 -10.46 -21.72
CA GLN A 130 -0.29 -10.07 -21.88
C GLN A 130 0.02 -8.93 -20.94
N VAL A 131 1.11 -9.09 -20.17
CA VAL A 131 1.56 -8.06 -19.23
C VAL A 131 2.33 -6.98 -20.00
N ASN A 132 1.89 -5.74 -19.89
CA ASN A 132 2.72 -4.60 -20.28
C ASN A 132 3.76 -4.36 -19.17
N PRO A 133 5.08 -4.53 -19.41
CA PRO A 133 6.10 -4.39 -18.37
C PRO A 133 6.25 -2.97 -17.83
N GLU A 134 5.79 -1.95 -18.57
CA GLU A 134 5.93 -0.55 -18.18
C GLU A 134 4.64 0.03 -17.57
N SER A 135 3.45 -0.51 -17.89
CA SER A 135 2.17 -0.01 -17.37
C SER A 135 1.24 -1.16 -16.98
N ASN A 136 1.02 -1.36 -15.68
CA ASN A 136 0.31 -2.53 -15.15
C ASN A 136 -0.24 -2.25 -13.74
N TRP A 137 -0.56 -3.28 -12.97
CA TRP A 137 -1.06 -3.16 -11.60
C TRP A 137 -0.06 -2.54 -10.61
N CYS A 138 1.25 -2.58 -10.91
CA CYS A 138 2.32 -2.06 -10.05
C CYS A 138 2.91 -0.75 -10.57
N PHE A 139 3.04 -0.60 -11.89
CA PHE A 139 3.67 0.54 -12.55
C PHE A 139 2.65 1.47 -13.19
N GLY A 140 2.97 2.75 -13.19
CA GLY A 140 2.14 3.86 -13.62
C GLY A 140 1.79 4.79 -12.46
N GLU A 141 1.18 5.90 -12.76
CA GLU A 141 0.84 6.96 -11.82
C GLU A 141 0.07 6.42 -10.59
N GLY A 142 0.48 6.82 -9.40
CA GLY A 142 -0.02 6.32 -8.12
C GLY A 142 0.58 4.99 -7.68
N GLY A 143 1.41 4.34 -8.52
CA GLY A 143 2.07 3.07 -8.22
C GLY A 143 1.10 1.92 -7.92
N ALA A 144 1.56 0.91 -7.18
CA ALA A 144 0.71 -0.21 -6.75
C ALA A 144 -0.42 0.21 -5.79
N GLY A 145 -0.29 1.37 -5.15
CA GLY A 145 -1.30 1.92 -4.24
C GLY A 145 -2.63 2.23 -4.90
N THR A 146 -2.64 2.67 -6.16
CA THR A 146 -3.85 3.02 -6.94
C THR A 146 -4.84 1.87 -7.02
N TYR A 147 -4.34 0.65 -7.18
CA TYR A 147 -5.12 -0.57 -7.35
C TYR A 147 -5.01 -1.49 -6.13
N SER A 148 -5.25 -0.91 -4.94
CA SER A 148 -5.29 -1.60 -3.66
C SER A 148 -6.61 -1.34 -2.93
N ASP A 149 -6.78 -1.83 -1.71
CA ASP A 149 -7.88 -1.41 -0.84
C ASP A 149 -7.76 0.08 -0.41
N GLY A 150 -6.60 0.70 -0.62
CA GLY A 150 -6.37 2.08 -0.22
C GLY A 150 -6.35 2.28 1.29
N LYS A 151 -5.83 1.34 2.05
CA LYS A 151 -5.68 1.46 3.51
C LYS A 151 -4.73 2.59 3.88
N LEU A 152 -5.17 3.43 4.81
CA LEU A 152 -4.45 4.62 5.26
C LEU A 152 -3.97 4.54 6.70
N TYR A 153 -4.06 3.40 7.36
CA TYR A 153 -3.49 3.25 8.70
C TYR A 153 -2.11 2.62 8.65
N THR A 154 -1.24 3.01 9.55
CA THR A 154 0.08 2.42 9.76
C THR A 154 0.30 2.15 11.24
N ARG A 155 1.02 1.07 11.56
CA ARG A 155 1.44 0.77 12.94
C ARG A 155 2.63 1.63 13.39
N SER A 156 3.31 2.28 12.45
CA SER A 156 4.51 3.08 12.72
C SER A 156 4.15 4.56 12.87
N THR A 157 3.76 4.98 14.05
CA THR A 157 3.48 6.39 14.39
C THR A 157 4.74 7.25 14.54
N LYS A 158 5.91 6.62 14.69
CA LYS A 158 7.20 7.33 14.89
C LYS A 158 7.80 7.93 13.61
N ARG A 159 7.22 7.65 12.43
CA ARG A 159 7.81 8.04 11.13
C ARG A 159 7.41 9.44 10.65
N GLY A 160 6.46 10.09 11.28
CA GLY A 160 5.99 11.41 10.89
C GLY A 160 4.51 11.66 11.17
N ASN A 161 4.00 12.80 10.72
CA ASN A 161 2.63 13.22 10.94
C ASN A 161 1.67 12.55 9.94
N ILE A 162 0.94 11.53 10.39
CA ILE A 162 -0.07 10.81 9.59
C ILE A 162 -1.21 11.76 9.18
N ASP A 163 -1.63 12.68 10.06
CA ASP A 163 -2.72 13.59 9.80
C ASP A 163 -2.42 14.50 8.59
N TYR A 164 -1.16 14.87 8.40
CA TYR A 164 -0.73 15.60 7.21
C TYR A 164 -1.03 14.80 5.92
N VAL A 165 -0.71 13.51 5.91
CA VAL A 165 -0.98 12.65 4.74
C VAL A 165 -2.48 12.54 4.46
N LEU A 166 -3.30 12.37 5.52
CA LEU A 166 -4.76 12.30 5.40
C LEU A 166 -5.34 13.63 4.89
N GLN A 167 -4.86 14.76 5.40
CA GLN A 167 -5.25 16.10 4.94
C GLN A 167 -4.96 16.30 3.45
N ARG A 168 -3.78 15.91 2.98
CA ARG A 168 -3.45 15.99 1.53
C ARG A 168 -4.39 15.13 0.68
N PHE A 169 -4.77 13.94 1.14
CA PHE A 169 -5.77 13.15 0.42
C PHE A 169 -7.16 13.82 0.41
N ILE A 170 -7.59 14.41 1.53
CA ILE A 170 -8.88 15.11 1.62
C ILE A 170 -8.90 16.35 0.72
N GLU A 171 -7.84 17.15 0.74
CA GLU A 171 -7.66 18.30 -0.16
C GLU A 171 -7.88 17.92 -1.62
N HIS A 172 -7.41 16.74 -2.02
CA HIS A 172 -7.48 16.26 -3.39
C HIS A 172 -8.72 15.41 -3.70
N GLY A 173 -9.70 15.36 -2.79
CA GLY A 173 -11.02 14.78 -3.03
C GLY A 173 -11.31 13.47 -2.33
N ALA A 174 -10.51 13.06 -1.33
CA ALA A 174 -10.90 11.96 -0.46
C ALA A 174 -12.01 12.39 0.51
N ASP A 175 -12.82 11.43 0.95
CA ASP A 175 -13.86 11.67 1.95
C ASP A 175 -13.21 12.14 3.28
N PRO A 176 -13.66 13.25 3.89
CA PRO A 176 -13.18 13.71 5.19
C PRO A 176 -13.25 12.67 6.31
N ALA A 177 -14.13 11.68 6.18
CA ALA A 177 -14.23 10.57 7.12
C ALA A 177 -12.92 9.79 7.32
N ILE A 178 -11.98 9.82 6.36
CA ILE A 178 -10.67 9.18 6.54
C ILE A 178 -9.85 9.80 7.67
N ALA A 179 -10.10 11.06 8.04
CA ALA A 179 -9.39 11.72 9.14
C ALA A 179 -9.87 11.27 10.52
N ILE A 180 -11.04 10.66 10.60
CA ILE A 180 -11.65 10.25 11.87
C ILE A 180 -11.64 8.73 12.08
N ASP A 181 -11.55 7.94 11.00
CA ASP A 181 -11.58 6.48 11.07
C ASP A 181 -10.24 5.90 11.50
N ALA A 182 -10.24 5.09 12.57
CA ALA A 182 -9.06 4.37 13.02
C ALA A 182 -8.51 3.37 11.97
N HIS A 183 -9.36 2.88 11.08
CA HIS A 183 -9.03 1.98 9.97
C HIS A 183 -9.47 2.58 8.63
N ALA A 184 -9.06 3.84 8.39
CA ALA A 184 -9.40 4.57 7.18
C ALA A 184 -8.96 3.85 5.89
N HIS A 185 -9.80 3.95 4.87
CA HIS A 185 -9.49 3.49 3.51
C HIS A 185 -10.19 4.38 2.48
N ILE A 186 -9.68 4.39 1.26
CA ILE A 186 -10.24 5.19 0.16
C ILE A 186 -10.97 4.28 -0.85
N GLY A 187 -10.33 3.19 -1.27
CA GLY A 187 -10.81 2.31 -2.32
C GLY A 187 -10.29 2.70 -3.71
N THR A 188 -10.07 1.68 -4.53
CA THR A 188 -9.42 1.84 -5.85
C THR A 188 -10.22 2.73 -6.82
N ASP A 189 -11.55 2.73 -6.72
CA ASP A 189 -12.45 3.55 -7.55
C ASP A 189 -12.31 5.06 -7.32
N LYS A 190 -11.86 5.47 -6.13
CA LYS A 190 -11.65 6.89 -5.76
C LYS A 190 -10.21 7.34 -5.94
N LEU A 191 -9.25 6.44 -5.69
CA LEU A 191 -7.83 6.77 -5.71
C LEU A 191 -7.37 7.39 -7.03
N SER A 192 -7.81 6.88 -8.18
CA SER A 192 -7.43 7.42 -9.49
C SER A 192 -7.77 8.91 -9.65
N GLY A 193 -8.97 9.32 -9.23
CA GLY A 193 -9.38 10.73 -9.30
C GLY A 193 -8.58 11.63 -8.34
N ILE A 194 -8.29 11.13 -7.14
CA ILE A 194 -7.47 11.84 -6.15
C ILE A 194 -6.06 12.05 -6.67
N ILE A 195 -5.44 11.00 -7.23
CA ILE A 195 -4.09 11.05 -7.81
C ILE A 195 -4.03 12.03 -8.97
N ALA A 196 -5.03 12.05 -9.87
CA ALA A 196 -5.12 13.03 -10.95
C ALA A 196 -5.25 14.48 -10.43
N ASN A 197 -5.95 14.68 -9.30
CA ASN A 197 -6.02 15.99 -8.66
C ASN A 197 -4.68 16.40 -8.05
N MET A 198 -3.95 15.47 -7.42
CA MET A 198 -2.59 15.73 -6.90
C MET A 198 -1.64 16.13 -8.04
N ARG A 199 -1.69 15.43 -9.18
CA ARG A 199 -0.90 15.80 -10.37
C ARG A 199 -1.20 17.22 -10.82
N ARG A 200 -2.47 17.59 -10.97
CA ARG A 200 -2.84 18.97 -11.34
C ARG A 200 -2.26 20.01 -10.40
N THR A 201 -2.37 19.79 -9.09
CA THR A 201 -1.76 20.68 -8.09
C THR A 201 -0.24 20.80 -8.30
N ILE A 202 0.44 19.69 -8.61
CA ILE A 202 1.89 19.69 -8.83
C ILE A 202 2.24 20.48 -10.12
N GLU A 203 1.52 20.24 -11.21
CA GLU A 203 1.73 20.92 -12.50
C GLU A 203 1.39 22.42 -12.42
N ASP A 204 0.27 22.79 -11.78
CA ASP A 204 -0.18 24.18 -11.61
C ASP A 204 0.83 25.03 -10.82
N HIS A 205 1.68 24.40 -9.99
CA HIS A 205 2.72 25.07 -9.20
C HIS A 205 4.14 24.88 -9.77
N GLY A 206 4.27 24.47 -11.05
CA GLY A 206 5.53 24.41 -11.75
C GLY A 206 6.28 23.09 -11.67
N GLY A 207 5.69 22.04 -11.11
CA GLY A 207 6.22 20.68 -11.21
C GLY A 207 6.09 20.12 -12.63
N GLU A 208 6.91 19.13 -12.95
CA GLU A 208 6.90 18.48 -14.28
C GLU A 208 6.69 16.97 -14.13
N TYR A 209 5.96 16.38 -15.10
CA TYR A 209 5.78 14.94 -15.22
C TYR A 209 6.31 14.43 -16.56
N HIS A 210 7.08 13.35 -16.50
CA HIS A 210 7.55 12.59 -17.65
C HIS A 210 7.03 11.16 -17.52
N PHE A 211 5.89 10.89 -18.15
CA PHE A 211 5.29 9.56 -18.23
C PHE A 211 5.93 8.73 -19.34
N SER A 212 5.71 7.40 -19.34
CA SER A 212 6.30 6.45 -20.28
C SER A 212 7.82 6.56 -20.34
N THR A 213 8.45 6.94 -19.24
CA THR A 213 9.87 7.27 -19.15
C THR A 213 10.53 6.36 -18.12
N CYS A 214 11.19 5.31 -18.59
CA CYS A 214 11.88 4.33 -17.75
C CYS A 214 13.32 4.76 -17.50
N VAL A 215 13.68 5.02 -16.25
CA VAL A 215 15.06 5.34 -15.85
C VAL A 215 15.92 4.09 -15.96
N SER A 216 17.03 4.20 -16.71
CA SER A 216 17.99 3.11 -16.97
C SER A 216 19.34 3.30 -16.29
N ASP A 217 19.72 4.54 -15.93
CA ASP A 217 20.99 4.82 -15.26
C ASP A 217 20.92 6.07 -14.38
N LEU A 218 21.86 6.19 -13.44
CA LEU A 218 22.13 7.40 -12.66
C LEU A 218 23.30 8.15 -13.30
N ILE A 219 23.19 9.47 -13.44
CA ILE A 219 24.29 10.33 -13.87
C ILE A 219 25.13 10.62 -12.64
N VAL A 220 26.31 9.99 -12.56
CA VAL A 220 27.19 10.07 -11.41
C VAL A 220 28.50 10.74 -11.81
N GLU A 221 28.89 11.76 -11.08
CA GLU A 221 30.17 12.44 -11.21
C GLU A 221 31.04 12.17 -9.98
N ARG A 222 32.35 12.12 -10.19
CA ARG A 222 33.32 12.00 -9.11
C ARG A 222 33.78 13.40 -8.67
N GLU A 223 33.48 13.75 -7.45
CA GLU A 223 33.92 14.98 -6.79
C GLU A 223 34.96 14.63 -5.71
N GLY A 224 36.23 14.63 -6.09
CA GLY A 224 37.31 14.13 -5.20
C GLY A 224 37.20 12.64 -4.96
N ALA A 225 37.08 12.24 -3.69
CA ALA A 225 36.87 10.85 -3.30
C ALA A 225 35.40 10.40 -3.34
N GLN A 226 34.46 11.34 -3.53
CA GLN A 226 33.02 11.10 -3.42
C GLN A 226 32.34 10.96 -4.78
N LEU A 227 31.36 10.08 -4.88
CA LEU A 227 30.46 9.96 -6.01
C LEU A 227 29.20 10.80 -5.73
N THR A 228 28.88 11.71 -6.66
CA THR A 228 27.72 12.62 -6.53
C THR A 228 26.76 12.38 -7.68
N VAL A 229 25.50 12.13 -7.38
CA VAL A 229 24.44 11.97 -8.37
C VAL A 229 23.98 13.36 -8.82
N LYS A 230 23.99 13.59 -10.13
CA LYS A 230 23.57 14.85 -10.78
C LYS A 230 22.20 14.74 -11.45
N GLY A 231 21.71 13.52 -11.64
CA GLY A 231 20.45 13.27 -12.32
C GLY A 231 20.30 11.81 -12.74
N VAL A 232 19.42 11.59 -13.69
CA VAL A 232 19.13 10.26 -14.23
C VAL A 232 19.10 10.26 -15.75
N ARG A 233 19.27 9.07 -16.34
CA ARG A 233 19.10 8.82 -17.77
C ARG A 233 18.00 7.81 -18.00
N ASP A 234 17.15 8.05 -19.00
CA ASP A 234 16.12 7.09 -19.40
C ASP A 234 16.62 6.07 -20.44
N THR A 235 15.77 5.12 -20.79
CA THR A 235 16.07 4.09 -21.81
C THR A 235 16.18 4.65 -23.22
N ALA A 236 15.64 5.82 -23.49
CA ALA A 236 15.77 6.53 -24.77
C ALA A 236 17.06 7.37 -24.86
N GLY A 237 17.82 7.49 -23.78
CA GLY A 237 19.06 8.25 -23.68
C GLY A 237 18.87 9.72 -23.24
N ASN A 238 17.64 10.17 -22.98
CA ASN A 238 17.41 11.51 -22.43
C ASN A 238 17.94 11.61 -21.02
N THR A 239 18.37 12.81 -20.63
CA THR A 239 18.94 13.09 -19.31
C THR A 239 18.12 14.13 -18.57
N TYR A 240 17.91 13.89 -17.28
CA TYR A 240 17.19 14.78 -16.38
C TYR A 240 18.11 15.13 -15.22
N SER A 241 18.43 16.41 -15.06
CA SER A 241 19.37 16.90 -14.06
C SER A 241 18.68 17.69 -12.97
N GLY A 242 19.19 17.57 -11.75
CA GLY A 242 18.65 18.27 -10.58
C GLY A 242 19.61 18.28 -9.39
N ASN A 243 19.24 18.99 -8.34
CA ASN A 243 20.08 19.14 -7.16
C ASN A 243 20.14 17.87 -6.30
N ALA A 244 19.16 16.98 -6.46
CA ALA A 244 19.10 15.67 -5.82
C ALA A 244 18.18 14.73 -6.61
N VAL A 245 18.30 13.42 -6.33
CA VAL A 245 17.46 12.36 -6.87
C VAL A 245 16.78 11.61 -5.73
N ILE A 246 15.45 11.63 -5.70
CA ILE A 246 14.62 10.80 -4.84
C ILE A 246 14.28 9.52 -5.60
N LEU A 247 14.77 8.37 -5.13
CA LEU A 247 14.56 7.07 -5.78
C LEU A 247 13.35 6.36 -5.14
N ALA A 248 12.16 6.58 -5.70
CA ALA A 248 10.87 6.14 -5.18
C ALA A 248 10.18 5.09 -6.07
N THR A 249 10.94 4.18 -6.65
CA THR A 249 10.57 3.27 -7.75
C THR A 249 9.66 2.10 -7.36
N GLY A 250 9.40 1.88 -6.06
CA GLY A 250 8.67 0.72 -5.57
C GLY A 250 9.48 -0.58 -5.68
N HIS A 251 9.00 -1.64 -5.00
CA HIS A 251 9.74 -2.90 -4.90
C HIS A 251 9.63 -3.81 -6.13
N SER A 252 8.78 -3.48 -7.09
CA SER A 252 8.63 -4.24 -8.34
C SER A 252 9.62 -3.81 -9.43
N ALA A 253 10.31 -2.67 -9.27
CA ALA A 253 11.33 -2.15 -10.20
C ALA A 253 12.66 -2.92 -10.06
N ARG A 254 12.66 -4.19 -10.48
CA ARG A 254 13.80 -5.12 -10.34
C ARG A 254 14.99 -4.74 -11.21
N ASP A 255 14.78 -3.98 -12.27
CA ASP A 255 15.78 -3.36 -13.12
C ASP A 255 16.69 -2.40 -12.33
N ILE A 256 16.13 -1.63 -11.40
CA ILE A 256 16.90 -0.75 -10.51
C ILE A 256 17.84 -1.56 -9.61
N TYR A 257 17.39 -2.67 -9.03
CA TYR A 257 18.28 -3.52 -8.22
C TYR A 257 19.40 -4.13 -9.06
N ARG A 258 19.11 -4.55 -10.30
CA ARG A 258 20.14 -5.03 -11.22
C ARG A 258 21.13 -3.93 -11.63
N LEU A 259 20.63 -2.70 -11.85
CA LEU A 259 21.50 -1.54 -12.10
C LEU A 259 22.50 -1.35 -10.94
N PHE A 260 22.03 -1.35 -9.70
CA PHE A 260 22.89 -1.20 -8.53
C PHE A 260 23.90 -2.34 -8.42
N ALA A 261 23.49 -3.59 -8.63
CA ALA A 261 24.38 -4.75 -8.63
C ALA A 261 25.47 -4.64 -9.71
N ASN A 262 25.09 -4.29 -10.94
CA ASN A 262 26.01 -4.15 -12.06
C ASN A 262 27.03 -3.02 -11.88
N LYS A 263 26.65 -1.95 -11.16
CA LYS A 263 27.53 -0.83 -10.84
C LYS A 263 28.37 -1.05 -9.56
N GLY A 264 28.10 -2.14 -8.82
CA GLY A 264 28.75 -2.39 -7.53
C GLY A 264 28.34 -1.42 -6.43
N TRP A 265 27.18 -0.77 -6.54
CA TRP A 265 26.65 0.10 -5.49
C TRP A 265 26.01 -0.72 -4.38
N MET A 266 26.14 -0.22 -3.17
CA MET A 266 25.72 -0.93 -1.95
C MET A 266 24.21 -1.23 -1.96
N MET A 267 23.90 -2.50 -1.73
CA MET A 267 22.55 -3.02 -1.44
C MET A 267 22.66 -4.13 -0.40
N GLU A 268 21.54 -4.46 0.22
CA GLU A 268 21.42 -5.51 1.22
C GLU A 268 20.28 -6.43 0.87
N ALA A 269 20.44 -7.74 1.08
CA ALA A 269 19.31 -8.66 1.09
C ALA A 269 18.42 -8.32 2.30
N LYS A 270 17.11 -8.26 2.08
CA LYS A 270 16.14 -7.90 3.11
C LYS A 270 15.09 -9.01 3.25
N PRO A 271 14.89 -9.58 4.44
CA PRO A 271 13.81 -10.52 4.67
C PRO A 271 12.47 -9.98 4.16
N PHE A 272 11.71 -10.85 3.53
CA PHE A 272 10.39 -10.55 2.97
C PHE A 272 9.37 -11.61 3.39
N ALA A 273 8.20 -11.65 2.78
CA ALA A 273 7.24 -12.70 3.07
C ALA A 273 6.63 -13.24 1.77
N LEU A 274 6.40 -14.54 1.75
CA LEU A 274 5.90 -15.32 0.62
C LEU A 274 4.72 -16.18 1.07
N GLY A 275 3.68 -16.29 0.25
CA GLY A 275 2.54 -17.12 0.60
C GLY A 275 1.48 -17.21 -0.47
N VAL A 276 0.25 -17.23 -0.03
CA VAL A 276 -0.95 -17.40 -0.87
C VAL A 276 -1.96 -16.31 -0.57
N ARG A 277 -2.90 -16.09 -1.48
CA ARG A 277 -4.07 -15.29 -1.19
C ARG A 277 -5.25 -16.20 -0.86
N VAL A 278 -5.83 -15.99 0.31
CA VAL A 278 -6.98 -16.75 0.79
C VAL A 278 -8.24 -15.93 0.55
N GLU A 279 -9.23 -16.55 -0.08
CA GLU A 279 -10.52 -15.96 -0.38
C GLU A 279 -11.64 -16.68 0.36
N HIS A 280 -12.50 -15.91 1.04
CA HIS A 280 -13.68 -16.38 1.76
C HIS A 280 -14.95 -15.68 1.26
N PRO A 281 -16.15 -16.27 1.35
CA PRO A 281 -17.39 -15.50 1.27
C PRO A 281 -17.39 -14.37 2.30
N GLN A 282 -17.67 -13.13 1.88
CA GLN A 282 -17.70 -11.98 2.79
C GLN A 282 -18.77 -12.15 3.88
N SER A 283 -19.89 -12.78 3.55
CA SER A 283 -20.96 -13.09 4.51
C SER A 283 -20.47 -13.93 5.68
N LEU A 284 -19.64 -14.95 5.40
CA LEU A 284 -19.03 -15.78 6.45
C LEU A 284 -18.13 -14.95 7.36
N ILE A 285 -17.28 -14.10 6.79
CA ILE A 285 -16.39 -13.23 7.59
C ILE A 285 -17.21 -12.25 8.44
N ASN A 286 -18.29 -11.69 7.88
CA ASN A 286 -19.21 -10.83 8.65
C ASN A 286 -19.85 -11.58 9.83
N GLU A 287 -20.35 -12.80 9.59
CA GLU A 287 -20.96 -13.62 10.64
C GLU A 287 -19.99 -13.93 11.79
N ILE A 288 -18.75 -14.29 11.45
CA ILE A 288 -17.71 -14.60 12.43
C ILE A 288 -17.35 -13.35 13.24
N GLN A 289 -17.05 -12.23 12.57
CA GLN A 289 -16.56 -11.02 13.23
C GLN A 289 -17.63 -10.24 13.98
N TYR A 290 -18.87 -10.32 13.52
CA TYR A 290 -20.01 -9.60 14.11
C TYR A 290 -20.98 -10.52 14.89
N HIS A 291 -20.57 -11.79 15.11
CA HIS A 291 -21.29 -12.73 15.97
C HIS A 291 -22.78 -12.87 15.60
N ARG A 292 -23.10 -12.80 14.31
CA ARG A 292 -24.48 -12.83 13.78
C ARG A 292 -25.42 -11.80 14.42
N SER A 293 -24.88 -10.67 14.85
CA SER A 293 -25.65 -9.60 15.48
C SER A 293 -26.67 -8.98 14.52
N PRO A 294 -27.89 -8.63 14.96
CA PRO A 294 -28.84 -7.84 14.19
C PRO A 294 -28.32 -6.48 13.74
N ALA A 295 -27.32 -5.94 14.45
CA ALA A 295 -26.66 -4.68 14.12
C ALA A 295 -25.82 -4.75 12.83
N MET A 296 -25.57 -5.92 12.25
CA MET A 296 -24.78 -6.11 11.02
C MET A 296 -25.24 -5.21 9.86
N ARG A 297 -26.52 -4.86 9.82
CA ARG A 297 -27.09 -3.95 8.78
C ARG A 297 -26.48 -2.54 8.78
N PHE A 298 -25.90 -2.12 9.91
CA PHE A 298 -25.23 -0.82 10.06
C PHE A 298 -23.70 -0.89 9.94
N LEU A 299 -23.14 -2.08 9.78
CA LEU A 299 -21.70 -2.28 9.87
C LEU A 299 -21.06 -2.38 8.48
N PRO A 300 -19.82 -1.90 8.33
CA PRO A 300 -19.06 -2.12 7.11
C PRO A 300 -18.75 -3.61 6.93
N PRO A 301 -18.41 -4.06 5.72
CA PRO A 301 -17.88 -5.40 5.52
C PRO A 301 -16.71 -5.69 6.48
N ALA A 302 -16.80 -6.82 7.19
CA ALA A 302 -15.87 -7.16 8.25
C ALA A 302 -14.47 -7.44 7.70
N ALA A 303 -13.47 -6.98 8.45
CA ALA A 303 -12.06 -7.24 8.23
C ALA A 303 -11.47 -8.06 9.37
N TYR A 304 -10.31 -8.68 9.13
CA TYR A 304 -9.55 -9.39 10.16
C TYR A 304 -8.05 -9.13 10.02
N SER A 305 -7.34 -9.32 11.13
CA SER A 305 -5.88 -9.34 11.17
C SER A 305 -5.43 -10.49 12.04
N LEU A 306 -4.74 -11.47 11.45
CA LEU A 306 -4.33 -12.70 12.09
C LEU A 306 -2.80 -12.84 11.99
N THR A 307 -2.18 -13.29 13.06
CA THR A 307 -0.73 -13.55 13.11
C THR A 307 -0.46 -14.72 14.05
N THR A 308 0.54 -15.52 13.71
CA THR A 308 1.04 -16.62 14.54
C THR A 308 2.50 -16.89 14.24
N GLN A 309 3.11 -17.82 14.96
CA GLN A 309 4.47 -18.33 14.72
C GLN A 309 4.39 -19.83 14.45
N VAL A 310 5.12 -20.29 13.46
CA VAL A 310 5.23 -21.71 13.08
C VAL A 310 6.68 -22.00 12.71
N GLU A 311 7.30 -22.97 13.37
CA GLU A 311 8.68 -23.40 13.09
C GLU A 311 9.71 -22.24 13.04
N GLY A 312 9.53 -21.22 13.89
CA GLY A 312 10.39 -20.03 13.91
C GLY A 312 10.01 -18.92 12.91
N HIS A 313 9.09 -19.20 11.98
CA HIS A 313 8.62 -18.23 10.99
C HIS A 313 7.35 -17.50 11.46
N GLY A 314 7.27 -16.20 11.19
CA GLY A 314 6.02 -15.46 11.30
C GLY A 314 5.06 -15.85 10.19
N VAL A 315 3.82 -16.21 10.55
CA VAL A 315 2.72 -16.43 9.60
C VAL A 315 1.63 -15.40 9.89
N PHE A 316 1.25 -14.60 8.90
CA PHE A 316 0.34 -13.48 9.14
C PHE A 316 -0.54 -13.15 7.93
N SER A 317 -1.71 -12.56 8.24
CA SER A 317 -2.57 -11.96 7.24
C SER A 317 -1.98 -10.62 6.77
N PHE A 318 -1.93 -10.43 5.46
CA PHE A 318 -1.40 -9.24 4.81
C PHE A 318 -2.43 -8.67 3.84
N CYS A 319 -2.59 -7.36 3.85
CA CYS A 319 -3.46 -6.63 2.92
C CYS A 319 -4.85 -7.31 2.76
N MET A 320 -5.54 -7.59 3.89
CA MET A 320 -6.89 -8.12 3.86
C MET A 320 -7.84 -7.10 3.21
N CYS A 321 -8.57 -7.51 2.18
CA CYS A 321 -9.47 -6.71 1.36
C CYS A 321 -10.91 -7.18 1.57
N PRO A 322 -11.68 -6.56 2.48
CA PRO A 322 -13.10 -6.85 2.64
C PRO A 322 -13.87 -6.51 1.38
N GLY A 323 -14.85 -7.34 1.00
CA GLY A 323 -15.65 -7.12 -0.22
C GLY A 323 -14.79 -6.78 -1.43
N GLY A 324 -13.68 -7.49 -1.59
CA GLY A 324 -12.66 -7.21 -2.59
C GLY A 324 -12.58 -8.24 -3.71
N VAL A 325 -11.63 -8.02 -4.59
CA VAL A 325 -11.29 -8.90 -5.71
C VAL A 325 -9.81 -9.24 -5.66
N ILE A 326 -9.43 -10.36 -6.24
CA ILE A 326 -8.02 -10.75 -6.43
C ILE A 326 -7.62 -10.37 -7.85
N VAL A 327 -6.41 -9.82 -8.02
CA VAL A 327 -5.91 -9.29 -9.29
C VAL A 327 -4.60 -9.96 -9.71
N PRO A 328 -4.32 -10.11 -11.03
CA PRO A 328 -3.02 -10.54 -11.52
C PRO A 328 -2.01 -9.38 -11.39
N ALA A 329 -1.03 -9.52 -10.50
CA ALA A 329 -0.07 -8.45 -10.16
C ALA A 329 1.33 -8.67 -10.73
N ALA A 330 1.49 -9.55 -11.72
CA ALA A 330 2.74 -9.72 -12.44
C ALA A 330 3.15 -8.43 -13.18
N THR A 331 4.45 -8.16 -13.23
CA THR A 331 5.03 -6.98 -13.90
C THR A 331 5.88 -7.32 -15.12
N ALA A 332 6.06 -8.60 -15.41
CA ALA A 332 6.76 -9.08 -16.58
C ALA A 332 6.17 -10.42 -17.02
N GLU A 333 6.44 -10.79 -18.26
CA GLU A 333 6.13 -12.12 -18.78
C GLU A 333 6.90 -13.20 -18.00
N GLY A 334 6.35 -14.41 -17.93
CA GLY A 334 6.95 -15.51 -17.18
C GLY A 334 6.76 -15.44 -15.66
N GLN A 335 5.92 -14.56 -15.16
CA GLN A 335 5.62 -14.40 -13.74
C GLN A 335 4.13 -14.60 -13.47
N GLN A 336 3.81 -15.30 -12.37
CA GLN A 336 2.45 -15.34 -11.83
C GLN A 336 2.46 -14.78 -10.40
N VAL A 337 1.75 -13.70 -10.19
CA VAL A 337 1.62 -13.01 -8.90
C VAL A 337 0.17 -12.62 -8.70
N VAL A 338 -0.35 -12.83 -7.50
CA VAL A 338 -1.68 -12.38 -7.11
C VAL A 338 -1.59 -11.30 -6.04
N ASN A 339 -2.52 -10.35 -6.08
CA ASN A 339 -2.71 -9.34 -5.05
C ASN A 339 -4.21 -9.08 -4.87
N GLY A 340 -4.60 -8.25 -3.90
CA GLY A 340 -5.99 -7.92 -3.65
C GLY A 340 -6.27 -6.42 -3.69
N MET A 341 -7.49 -6.07 -4.09
CA MET A 341 -8.00 -4.71 -4.01
C MET A 341 -9.48 -4.69 -3.61
N SER A 342 -9.95 -3.54 -3.16
CA SER A 342 -11.38 -3.28 -2.94
C SER A 342 -11.76 -1.90 -3.47
N ASN A 343 -13.03 -1.75 -3.85
CA ASN A 343 -13.61 -0.43 -4.07
C ASN A 343 -13.97 0.26 -2.74
N SER A 344 -14.34 1.53 -2.80
CA SER A 344 -14.72 2.33 -1.62
C SER A 344 -15.91 1.74 -0.85
N LYS A 345 -16.83 1.04 -1.52
CA LYS A 345 -18.01 0.41 -0.92
C LYS A 345 -17.75 -0.99 -0.37
N ARG A 346 -16.62 -1.63 -0.76
CA ARG A 346 -16.28 -3.00 -0.34
C ARG A 346 -17.44 -3.98 -0.54
N ASN A 347 -18.11 -3.92 -1.69
CA ASN A 347 -19.39 -4.60 -1.95
C ASN A 347 -19.28 -5.85 -2.83
N SER A 348 -18.07 -6.37 -3.03
CA SER A 348 -17.90 -7.68 -3.66
C SER A 348 -18.36 -8.80 -2.71
N PRO A 349 -18.86 -9.94 -3.23
CA PRO A 349 -19.34 -11.05 -2.41
C PRO A 349 -18.24 -11.79 -1.64
N TYR A 350 -16.97 -11.51 -1.90
CA TYR A 350 -15.83 -12.18 -1.28
C TYR A 350 -14.94 -11.20 -0.51
N ALA A 351 -14.31 -11.73 0.54
CA ALA A 351 -13.19 -11.14 1.25
C ALA A 351 -11.92 -11.89 0.87
N ASN A 352 -10.81 -11.21 0.69
CA ASN A 352 -9.54 -11.89 0.44
C ASN A 352 -8.38 -11.30 1.25
N SER A 353 -7.38 -12.10 1.56
CA SER A 353 -6.17 -11.68 2.28
C SER A 353 -4.96 -12.48 1.83
N GLY A 354 -3.84 -11.83 1.67
CA GLY A 354 -2.56 -12.52 1.64
C GLY A 354 -2.34 -13.23 2.98
N ILE A 355 -1.94 -14.47 2.96
CA ILE A 355 -1.42 -15.20 4.12
C ILE A 355 0.02 -15.55 3.77
N ALA A 356 0.95 -14.93 4.48
CA ALA A 356 2.35 -14.96 4.12
C ALA A 356 3.23 -15.44 5.27
N VAL A 357 4.33 -16.09 4.92
CA VAL A 357 5.35 -16.64 5.79
C VAL A 357 6.61 -15.79 5.63
N THR A 358 7.25 -15.41 6.73
CA THR A 358 8.53 -14.71 6.69
C THR A 358 9.61 -15.60 6.05
N VAL A 359 10.43 -15.01 5.19
CA VAL A 359 11.56 -15.65 4.50
C VAL A 359 12.81 -14.82 4.72
N GLY A 360 13.85 -15.44 5.25
CA GLY A 360 15.17 -14.87 5.46
C GLY A 360 16.23 -15.52 4.59
N LEU A 361 17.48 -15.07 4.71
CA LEU A 361 18.62 -15.66 3.98
C LEU A 361 18.92 -17.10 4.43
N GLU A 362 18.65 -17.38 5.68
CA GLU A 362 18.79 -18.71 6.29
C GLU A 362 17.93 -19.77 5.64
N ASP A 363 16.82 -19.39 5.04
CA ASP A 363 15.86 -20.27 4.38
C ASP A 363 16.27 -20.66 2.96
N VAL A 364 17.21 -19.91 2.39
CA VAL A 364 17.57 -19.98 0.96
C VAL A 364 19.11 -20.02 0.75
N PRO A 365 19.84 -20.89 1.47
CA PRO A 365 21.31 -20.94 1.42
C PRO A 365 21.87 -21.20 0.01
N GLN A 366 21.10 -21.84 -0.87
CA GLN A 366 21.48 -22.10 -2.25
C GLN A 366 21.68 -20.83 -3.10
N TYR A 367 21.15 -19.69 -2.66
CA TYR A 367 21.30 -18.39 -3.34
C TYR A 367 22.36 -17.49 -2.67
N ALA A 368 23.15 -17.99 -1.72
CA ALA A 368 24.12 -17.18 -0.98
C ALA A 368 25.11 -16.43 -1.91
N ASN A 369 25.47 -17.02 -3.05
CA ASN A 369 26.36 -16.41 -4.04
C ASN A 369 25.75 -15.20 -4.77
N GLU A 370 24.43 -15.01 -4.71
CA GLU A 370 23.73 -13.86 -5.30
C GLU A 370 23.83 -12.59 -4.42
N GLY A 371 24.41 -12.70 -3.23
CA GLY A 371 24.60 -11.57 -2.32
C GLY A 371 23.32 -10.84 -1.99
N ALA A 372 23.28 -9.54 -2.22
CA ALA A 372 22.10 -8.70 -1.95
C ALA A 372 20.84 -9.11 -2.76
N LEU A 373 21.01 -9.83 -3.86
CA LEU A 373 19.90 -10.28 -4.73
C LEU A 373 19.40 -11.69 -4.39
N ALA A 374 19.95 -12.38 -3.40
CA ALA A 374 19.61 -13.76 -3.05
C ALA A 374 18.10 -14.00 -2.87
N LEU A 375 17.48 -13.18 -2.03
CA LEU A 375 16.03 -13.27 -1.77
C LEU A 375 15.18 -12.85 -2.97
N LEU A 376 15.66 -11.91 -3.79
CA LEU A 376 15.00 -11.55 -5.05
C LEU A 376 15.04 -12.69 -6.05
N ARG A 377 16.17 -13.38 -6.16
CA ARG A 377 16.32 -14.56 -7.03
C ARG A 377 15.35 -15.66 -6.64
N PHE A 378 15.30 -16.00 -5.36
CA PHE A 378 14.35 -16.97 -4.84
C PHE A 378 12.88 -16.56 -5.14
N GLN A 379 12.52 -15.31 -4.90
CA GLN A 379 11.18 -14.80 -5.21
C GLN A 379 10.82 -14.97 -6.69
N GLN A 380 11.76 -14.67 -7.60
CA GLN A 380 11.58 -14.79 -9.05
C GLN A 380 11.36 -16.24 -9.48
N GLU A 381 12.12 -17.17 -8.92
CA GLU A 381 11.98 -18.60 -9.26
C GLU A 381 10.64 -19.17 -8.81
N VAL A 382 10.16 -18.78 -7.63
CA VAL A 382 8.81 -19.19 -7.19
C VAL A 382 7.72 -18.61 -8.10
N GLU A 383 7.80 -17.32 -8.46
CA GLU A 383 6.85 -16.70 -9.39
C GLU A 383 6.84 -17.39 -10.76
N GLN A 384 8.02 -17.77 -11.25
CA GLN A 384 8.19 -18.48 -12.52
C GLN A 384 7.64 -19.92 -12.46
N ALA A 385 7.93 -20.66 -11.40
CA ALA A 385 7.41 -22.01 -11.21
C ALA A 385 5.88 -22.03 -11.16
N VAL A 386 5.28 -21.05 -10.46
CA VAL A 386 3.81 -20.91 -10.42
C VAL A 386 3.24 -20.53 -11.79
N TYR A 387 3.90 -19.66 -12.55
CA TYR A 387 3.52 -19.31 -13.91
C TYR A 387 3.51 -20.53 -14.85
N GLN A 388 4.56 -21.35 -14.80
CA GLN A 388 4.65 -22.58 -15.59
C GLN A 388 3.55 -23.58 -15.23
N ALA A 389 3.28 -23.77 -13.95
CA ALA A 389 2.20 -24.63 -13.47
C ALA A 389 0.80 -24.11 -13.85
N ALA A 390 0.66 -22.81 -14.06
CA ALA A 390 -0.56 -22.17 -14.56
C ALA A 390 -0.71 -22.26 -16.10
N GLY A 391 0.10 -23.04 -16.78
CA GLY A 391 0.07 -23.22 -18.25
C GLY A 391 0.70 -22.05 -19.02
N ASN A 392 1.70 -21.38 -18.43
CA ASN A 392 2.39 -20.22 -19.00
C ASN A 392 1.45 -19.05 -19.34
N THR A 393 0.52 -18.79 -18.44
CA THR A 393 -0.43 -17.69 -18.56
C THR A 393 -0.57 -16.95 -17.22
N ILE A 394 -1.29 -15.82 -17.23
CA ILE A 394 -1.67 -15.09 -16.00
C ILE A 394 -2.81 -15.78 -15.23
N SER A 395 -3.18 -17.02 -15.57
CA SER A 395 -4.16 -17.81 -14.80
C SER A 395 -3.63 -18.06 -13.39
N ALA A 396 -4.46 -17.87 -12.38
CA ALA A 396 -4.05 -18.16 -11.01
C ALA A 396 -4.29 -19.64 -10.66
N PRO A 397 -3.28 -20.37 -10.17
CA PRO A 397 -3.51 -21.63 -9.50
C PRO A 397 -4.48 -21.43 -8.33
N ILE A 398 -5.51 -22.29 -8.26
CA ILE A 398 -6.52 -22.28 -7.21
C ILE A 398 -6.69 -23.66 -6.61
N GLN A 399 -6.89 -23.71 -5.29
CA GLN A 399 -7.14 -24.93 -4.52
C GLN A 399 -8.10 -24.61 -3.36
N ARG A 400 -8.93 -25.56 -2.93
CA ARG A 400 -9.70 -25.39 -1.68
C ARG A 400 -8.75 -25.30 -0.49
N LEU A 401 -9.05 -24.41 0.46
CA LEU A 401 -8.22 -24.21 1.65
C LEU A 401 -8.04 -25.51 2.46
N THR A 402 -9.11 -26.26 2.67
CA THR A 402 -9.04 -27.54 3.40
C THR A 402 -8.19 -28.59 2.69
N ASP A 403 -8.28 -28.67 1.37
CA ASP A 403 -7.50 -29.61 0.58
C ASP A 403 -6.02 -29.21 0.54
N PHE A 404 -5.71 -27.92 0.44
CA PHE A 404 -4.36 -27.38 0.57
C PHE A 404 -3.74 -27.78 1.92
N CYS A 405 -4.46 -27.57 3.01
CA CYS A 405 -3.97 -27.91 4.35
C CYS A 405 -3.83 -29.42 4.61
N GLN A 406 -4.54 -30.25 3.85
CA GLN A 406 -4.46 -31.71 3.92
C GLN A 406 -3.52 -32.31 2.86
N SER A 407 -2.78 -31.47 2.12
CA SER A 407 -1.86 -31.88 1.05
C SER A 407 -2.50 -32.81 0.01
N ARG A 408 -3.76 -32.56 -0.36
CA ARG A 408 -4.48 -33.35 -1.37
C ARG A 408 -5.02 -32.47 -2.48
N PRO A 409 -5.06 -32.94 -3.73
CA PRO A 409 -5.66 -32.21 -4.84
C PRO A 409 -7.15 -31.95 -4.60
N SER A 410 -7.65 -30.79 -5.02
CA SER A 410 -9.08 -30.50 -4.99
C SER A 410 -9.78 -31.15 -6.19
N GLN A 411 -10.87 -31.86 -5.95
CA GLN A 411 -11.69 -32.43 -7.03
C GLN A 411 -12.46 -31.35 -7.80
N SER A 412 -12.84 -30.28 -7.12
CA SER A 412 -13.50 -29.10 -7.69
C SER A 412 -13.13 -27.87 -6.89
N ASN A 413 -13.12 -26.70 -7.53
CA ASN A 413 -12.85 -25.43 -6.89
C ASN A 413 -14.14 -24.65 -6.60
N ASN A 414 -14.09 -23.79 -5.60
CA ASN A 414 -15.11 -22.78 -5.36
C ASN A 414 -15.03 -21.71 -6.46
N LYS A 415 -16.14 -20.98 -6.64
CA LYS A 415 -16.09 -19.74 -7.43
C LYS A 415 -15.14 -18.75 -6.78
N SER A 416 -14.39 -18.03 -7.59
CA SER A 416 -13.43 -17.01 -7.14
C SER A 416 -13.73 -15.67 -7.81
N ASN A 417 -13.35 -14.60 -7.12
CA ASN A 417 -13.43 -13.23 -7.62
C ASN A 417 -12.07 -12.74 -8.18
N TYR A 418 -11.24 -13.66 -8.63
CA TYR A 418 -10.02 -13.33 -9.34
C TYR A 418 -10.34 -12.72 -10.70
N LEU A 419 -9.72 -11.58 -11.04
CA LEU A 419 -9.92 -10.86 -12.32
C LEU A 419 -9.12 -11.49 -13.47
N GLY A 420 -9.14 -12.81 -13.54
CA GLY A 420 -8.51 -13.61 -14.58
C GLY A 420 -9.00 -15.05 -14.52
N PRO A 421 -8.57 -15.91 -15.42
CA PRO A 421 -8.87 -17.33 -15.35
C PRO A 421 -8.15 -18.00 -14.18
N THR A 422 -8.77 -19.00 -13.58
CA THR A 422 -8.16 -19.87 -12.57
C THR A 422 -7.91 -21.27 -13.12
N VAL A 423 -6.87 -21.93 -12.62
CA VAL A 423 -6.54 -23.30 -12.96
C VAL A 423 -6.49 -24.15 -11.70
N ASN A 424 -7.20 -25.29 -11.70
CA ASN A 424 -7.15 -26.23 -10.59
C ASN A 424 -5.75 -26.84 -10.49
N CYS A 425 -5.07 -26.57 -9.37
CA CYS A 425 -3.68 -26.96 -9.22
C CYS A 425 -3.37 -27.30 -7.75
N PRO A 426 -2.56 -28.32 -7.46
CA PRO A 426 -2.16 -28.66 -6.11
C PRO A 426 -1.08 -27.69 -5.60
N ILE A 427 -1.49 -26.50 -5.13
CA ILE A 427 -0.62 -25.39 -4.70
C ILE A 427 0.41 -25.87 -3.65
N HIS A 428 0.05 -26.85 -2.81
CA HIS A 428 0.95 -27.44 -1.82
C HIS A 428 2.16 -28.17 -2.44
N GLN A 429 2.16 -28.42 -3.76
CA GLN A 429 3.29 -29.00 -4.50
C GLN A 429 4.09 -27.94 -5.26
N LEU A 430 3.58 -26.71 -5.39
CA LEU A 430 4.21 -25.64 -6.16
C LEU A 430 5.09 -24.71 -5.32
N LEU A 431 4.71 -24.50 -4.07
CA LEU A 431 5.42 -23.61 -3.18
C LEU A 431 6.56 -24.33 -2.46
N PRO A 432 7.58 -23.59 -1.99
CA PRO A 432 8.68 -24.19 -1.22
C PRO A 432 8.16 -24.98 -0.01
N PRO A 433 8.70 -26.16 0.28
CA PRO A 433 8.15 -27.06 1.31
C PRO A 433 8.02 -26.44 2.70
N PHE A 434 8.97 -25.61 3.13
CA PHE A 434 8.88 -24.94 4.44
C PHE A 434 7.74 -23.91 4.45
N VAL A 435 7.52 -23.15 3.36
CA VAL A 435 6.41 -22.22 3.22
C VAL A 435 5.08 -22.95 3.31
N VAL A 436 4.96 -24.10 2.61
CA VAL A 436 3.74 -24.93 2.65
C VAL A 436 3.44 -25.40 4.08
N ARG A 437 4.42 -25.99 4.79
CA ARG A 437 4.23 -26.44 6.17
C ARG A 437 3.80 -25.30 7.09
N CYS A 438 4.48 -24.14 7.01
CA CYS A 438 4.14 -22.98 7.81
C CYS A 438 2.72 -22.45 7.51
N LEU A 439 2.33 -22.39 6.23
CA LEU A 439 0.99 -21.97 5.84
C LEU A 439 -0.08 -22.95 6.35
N GLN A 440 0.11 -24.26 6.15
CA GLN A 440 -0.86 -25.28 6.58
C GLN A 440 -1.12 -25.23 8.09
N GLN A 441 -0.06 -25.18 8.88
CA GLN A 441 -0.18 -25.07 10.35
C GLN A 441 -0.74 -23.70 10.75
N GLY A 442 -0.27 -22.64 10.13
CA GLY A 442 -0.73 -21.27 10.40
C GLY A 442 -2.23 -21.06 10.15
N LEU A 443 -2.74 -21.60 9.02
CA LEU A 443 -4.17 -21.55 8.68
C LEU A 443 -5.04 -22.30 9.70
N GLN A 444 -4.59 -23.43 10.20
CA GLN A 444 -5.27 -24.15 11.27
C GLN A 444 -5.23 -23.40 12.62
N LEU A 445 -4.10 -22.75 12.94
CA LEU A 445 -3.97 -21.92 14.13
C LEU A 445 -4.83 -20.66 14.03
N PHE A 446 -5.07 -20.14 12.84
CA PHE A 446 -5.98 -19.01 12.63
C PHE A 446 -7.43 -19.38 12.93
N ASP A 447 -7.86 -20.61 12.66
CA ASP A 447 -9.19 -21.08 13.03
C ASP A 447 -9.41 -21.07 14.56
N ARG A 448 -8.38 -21.38 15.36
CA ARG A 448 -8.45 -21.27 16.82
C ARG A 448 -8.69 -19.85 17.31
N LYS A 449 -8.22 -18.85 16.56
CA LYS A 449 -8.40 -17.42 16.86
C LYS A 449 -9.68 -16.85 16.26
N MET A 450 -10.15 -17.46 15.20
CA MET A 450 -11.28 -16.99 14.40
C MET A 450 -12.06 -18.22 13.89
N HIS A 451 -12.87 -18.81 14.76
CA HIS A 451 -13.61 -20.05 14.47
C HIS A 451 -14.45 -19.95 13.20
N GLY A 452 -14.28 -20.92 12.30
CA GLY A 452 -14.90 -20.94 10.97
C GLY A 452 -14.02 -20.39 9.86
N PHE A 453 -12.82 -19.89 10.17
CA PHE A 453 -11.83 -19.46 9.17
C PHE A 453 -11.36 -20.66 8.31
N TYR A 454 -11.09 -21.80 8.94
CA TYR A 454 -10.72 -23.03 8.26
C TYR A 454 -11.97 -23.73 7.73
N THR A 455 -12.27 -23.52 6.46
CA THR A 455 -13.50 -24.01 5.83
C THR A 455 -13.28 -24.46 4.39
N ALA A 456 -14.07 -25.42 3.92
CA ALA A 456 -14.11 -25.83 2.52
C ALA A 456 -14.72 -24.76 1.59
N GLN A 457 -15.39 -23.74 2.14
CA GLN A 457 -15.90 -22.61 1.34
C GLN A 457 -14.80 -21.61 0.97
N ALA A 458 -13.64 -21.69 1.58
CA ALA A 458 -12.49 -20.85 1.28
C ALA A 458 -11.60 -21.45 0.20
N SER A 459 -10.96 -20.59 -0.58
CA SER A 459 -9.98 -20.93 -1.60
C SER A 459 -8.64 -20.31 -1.31
N VAL A 460 -7.57 -20.98 -1.73
CA VAL A 460 -6.21 -20.46 -1.81
C VAL A 460 -5.84 -20.23 -3.26
N LEU A 461 -5.23 -19.09 -3.55
CA LEU A 461 -4.69 -18.73 -4.87
C LEU A 461 -3.21 -18.40 -4.74
N ALA A 462 -2.37 -18.78 -5.72
CA ALA A 462 -0.92 -18.56 -5.69
C ALA A 462 -0.47 -17.67 -6.85
N VAL A 463 0.62 -16.90 -6.62
CA VAL A 463 1.43 -16.72 -5.43
C VAL A 463 1.34 -15.29 -4.92
N GLU A 464 1.20 -15.09 -3.62
CA GLU A 464 1.37 -13.78 -2.95
C GLU A 464 2.86 -13.62 -2.60
N SER A 465 3.63 -12.97 -3.44
CA SER A 465 5.10 -12.86 -3.32
C SER A 465 5.60 -11.44 -3.07
N ARG A 466 4.73 -10.44 -3.25
CA ARG A 466 5.13 -9.03 -3.24
C ARG A 466 4.58 -8.26 -2.05
N THR A 467 4.71 -8.85 -0.87
CA THR A 467 4.30 -8.23 0.40
C THR A 467 5.24 -7.11 0.83
N SER A 468 6.53 -7.23 0.49
CA SER A 468 7.58 -6.24 0.76
C SER A 468 8.78 -6.46 -0.16
N SER A 469 9.70 -5.48 -0.20
CA SER A 469 10.94 -5.62 -0.97
C SER A 469 11.84 -6.71 -0.39
N PRO A 470 12.38 -7.61 -1.23
CA PRO A 470 13.42 -8.55 -0.83
C PRO A 470 14.83 -7.93 -0.82
N VAL A 471 14.96 -6.65 -1.18
CA VAL A 471 16.21 -5.89 -1.25
C VAL A 471 16.04 -4.59 -0.47
N ARG A 472 17.11 -4.14 0.19
CA ARG A 472 17.24 -2.80 0.74
C ARG A 472 18.32 -2.04 -0.03
N ILE A 473 18.00 -0.80 -0.43
CA ILE A 473 18.98 0.19 -0.86
C ILE A 473 19.26 1.06 0.37
N PRO A 474 20.44 0.92 1.02
CA PRO A 474 20.68 1.56 2.31
C PRO A 474 20.78 3.07 2.20
N ARG A 475 20.55 3.75 3.31
CA ARG A 475 20.73 5.19 3.49
C ARG A 475 21.30 5.47 4.87
N ASP A 476 22.06 6.53 4.97
CA ASP A 476 22.62 7.03 6.23
C ASP A 476 21.63 7.90 7.03
N GLU A 477 22.09 8.53 8.09
CA GLU A 477 21.28 9.40 8.96
C GLU A 477 20.77 10.65 8.22
N THR A 478 21.43 11.06 7.13
CA THR A 478 21.00 12.16 6.26
C THR A 478 20.00 11.70 5.17
N MET A 479 19.55 10.46 5.23
CA MET A 479 18.72 9.78 4.25
C MET A 479 19.36 9.60 2.87
N GLN A 480 20.65 9.88 2.71
CA GLN A 480 21.39 9.67 1.48
C GLN A 480 21.94 8.25 1.39
N HIS A 481 22.13 7.76 0.17
CA HIS A 481 22.85 6.51 -0.06
C HIS A 481 24.32 6.65 0.37
N PRO A 482 24.89 5.68 1.14
CA PRO A 482 26.22 5.85 1.73
C PRO A 482 27.36 6.10 0.73
N GLN A 483 27.27 5.59 -0.48
CA GLN A 483 28.26 5.75 -1.54
C GLN A 483 27.92 6.84 -2.56
N LEU A 484 26.65 7.22 -2.67
CA LEU A 484 26.14 8.10 -3.72
C LEU A 484 25.49 9.33 -3.09
N ARG A 485 26.27 10.41 -2.99
CA ARG A 485 25.76 11.68 -2.48
C ARG A 485 24.64 12.21 -3.36
N ARG A 486 23.66 12.89 -2.77
CA ARG A 486 22.45 13.43 -3.43
C ARG A 486 21.50 12.38 -4.01
N LEU A 487 21.70 11.11 -3.68
CA LEU A 487 20.73 10.05 -3.91
C LEU A 487 19.98 9.73 -2.63
N TYR A 488 18.66 9.78 -2.65
CA TYR A 488 17.77 9.53 -1.52
C TYR A 488 16.90 8.30 -1.80
N PRO A 489 17.32 7.10 -1.41
CA PRO A 489 16.50 5.89 -1.52
C PRO A 489 15.25 6.01 -0.66
N CYS A 490 14.07 5.81 -1.24
CA CYS A 490 12.80 6.14 -0.61
C CYS A 490 11.71 5.08 -0.85
N GLY A 491 10.81 4.93 0.12
CA GLY A 491 9.62 4.11 0.02
C GLY A 491 9.85 2.61 0.09
N GLU A 492 8.94 1.85 -0.51
CA GLU A 492 8.98 0.38 -0.50
C GLU A 492 10.16 -0.18 -1.31
N GLY A 493 10.51 0.45 -2.43
CA GLY A 493 11.61 0.03 -3.28
C GLY A 493 12.96 0.07 -2.57
N ALA A 494 13.17 1.05 -1.72
CA ALA A 494 14.35 1.15 -0.88
C ALA A 494 14.28 0.28 0.39
N GLY A 495 13.14 -0.39 0.65
CA GLY A 495 12.97 -1.29 1.78
C GLY A 495 12.57 -0.64 3.10
N TYR A 496 12.13 0.63 3.08
CA TYR A 496 11.80 1.40 4.29
C TYR A 496 10.30 1.59 4.55
N ALA A 497 9.44 1.28 3.61
CA ALA A 497 7.99 1.39 3.76
C ALA A 497 7.29 0.07 3.40
N GLY A 498 6.00 -0.02 3.68
CA GLY A 498 5.18 -1.20 3.39
C GLY A 498 3.70 -0.86 3.21
N GLY A 499 3.38 0.34 2.67
CA GLY A 499 2.01 0.77 2.40
C GLY A 499 1.94 2.26 2.06
N ILE A 500 0.76 2.74 1.68
CA ILE A 500 0.53 4.09 1.17
C ILE A 500 1.05 5.17 2.13
N VAL A 501 0.57 5.18 3.36
CA VAL A 501 0.93 6.23 4.34
C VAL A 501 2.40 6.18 4.72
N SER A 502 2.97 5.00 4.96
CA SER A 502 4.39 4.89 5.30
C SER A 502 5.30 5.31 4.14
N SER A 503 4.91 5.04 2.89
CA SER A 503 5.63 5.50 1.70
C SER A 503 5.52 7.01 1.53
N ALA A 504 4.33 7.58 1.72
CA ALA A 504 4.09 9.03 1.69
C ALA A 504 4.96 9.76 2.71
N LEU A 505 4.96 9.30 3.97
CA LEU A 505 5.79 9.87 5.03
C LEU A 505 7.29 9.78 4.71
N ASP A 506 7.71 8.68 4.10
CA ASP A 506 9.11 8.50 3.72
C ASP A 506 9.53 9.48 2.60
N GLY A 507 8.65 9.74 1.63
CA GLY A 507 8.84 10.77 0.59
C GLY A 507 8.94 12.19 1.17
N ILE A 508 8.05 12.53 2.10
CA ILE A 508 8.08 13.81 2.82
C ILE A 508 9.42 13.97 3.56
N ASN A 509 9.85 12.93 4.28
CA ASN A 509 11.09 12.96 5.05
C ASN A 509 12.32 13.11 4.15
N ALA A 510 12.34 12.48 2.97
CA ALA A 510 13.42 12.62 2.01
C ALA A 510 13.57 14.08 1.54
N ILE A 511 12.47 14.79 1.28
CA ILE A 511 12.49 16.21 0.92
C ILE A 511 12.91 17.08 2.13
N ASN A 512 12.42 16.78 3.33
CA ASN A 512 12.83 17.52 4.52
C ASN A 512 14.35 17.40 4.79
N ALA A 513 14.95 16.27 4.47
CA ALA A 513 16.39 16.06 4.58
C ALA A 513 17.23 16.86 3.56
N LEU A 514 16.60 17.31 2.45
CA LEU A 514 17.25 18.18 1.44
C LEU A 514 17.36 19.64 1.87
N GLN A 515 16.47 20.13 2.72
CA GLN A 515 16.37 21.57 3.06
C GLN A 515 17.70 22.20 3.54
N PRO A 516 18.54 21.54 4.36
CA PRO A 516 19.81 22.10 4.79
C PRO A 516 20.86 22.19 3.67
N LEU A 517 20.68 21.45 2.56
CA LEU A 517 21.67 21.31 1.49
C LEU A 517 21.39 22.21 0.29
N ILE A 518 20.18 22.72 0.16
CA ILE A 518 19.78 23.63 -0.91
C ILE A 518 19.54 25.00 -0.25
N PRO A 519 20.36 26.02 -0.56
CA PRO A 519 20.11 27.36 -0.06
C PRO A 519 18.72 27.80 -0.50
N LEU A 520 17.81 27.95 0.42
CA LEU A 520 16.54 28.64 0.17
C LEU A 520 16.89 30.09 -0.18
N PRO A 521 16.22 30.71 -1.16
CA PRO A 521 16.38 32.13 -1.39
C PRO A 521 16.09 32.84 -0.07
N ASN A 522 17.05 33.67 0.38
CA ASN A 522 16.88 34.52 1.55
C ASN A 522 15.58 35.31 1.36
N HIS A 523 14.52 34.92 2.04
CA HIS A 523 13.42 35.82 2.27
C HIS A 523 13.96 36.91 3.21
N GLY A 524 14.35 38.04 2.60
CA GLY A 524 14.70 39.24 3.36
C GLY A 524 13.59 39.51 4.38
N LEU A 525 14.04 39.67 5.63
CA LEU A 525 13.24 40.12 6.75
C LEU A 525 12.54 41.43 6.46
#